data_76e5ce1a17fede1eab883ef19792334c
#
_entry.id   76e5ce1a17fede1eab883ef19792334c
#
_cell.length_a   1.000
_cell.length_b   1.000
_cell.length_c   1.000
_cell.angle_alpha   90.00
_cell.angle_beta   90.00
_cell.angle_gamma   90.00
#
_symmetry.space_group_name_H-M   'P 1'
#
loop_
_entity.id
_entity.type
_entity.pdbx_description
1 polymer ?
#
loop_
_entity_poly.entity_id
_entity_poly.type
_entity_poly.pdbx_seq_one_letter_code
_entity_poly.pdbx_strand_id
1 'polypeptide(L)'
;MNWPQRAELYTYVGNNPLNATDPSGKDCVSAGGVTTCTTANYTVSFPQQPGFQDCTTKSANYHAYSTLAATPGRSLQEGRQFVTNNPTPGFPSPATPQGPSNDATPVVGGLSPVSISPVKSFTLTNQKDGQPVVVNVTEPGHPLQSGIVVREPTQTSNGTVINNWGEGTAPLQAPGSRFGNEINSVWRDQTPPSPPSPDGCHQGAGSVCNR
;
A
#
# COMPACT_ATOMS: atom_id res chain seq x y z
N MET A 1 -17.07 1.17 -39.10
CA MET A 1 -16.06 2.02 -38.43
C MET A 1 -15.78 1.42 -37.07
N ASN A 2 -14.62 0.77 -36.91
CA ASN A 2 -14.21 0.24 -35.61
C ASN A 2 -13.59 1.37 -34.79
N TRP A 3 -14.23 1.79 -33.73
CA TRP A 3 -13.62 2.66 -32.74
C TRP A 3 -12.57 1.84 -31.98
N PRO A 4 -11.31 2.31 -31.88
CA PRO A 4 -10.34 1.67 -31.01
C PRO A 4 -10.86 1.81 -29.58
N GLN A 5 -11.02 0.68 -28.90
CA GLN A 5 -11.31 0.65 -27.47
C GLN A 5 -10.17 1.41 -26.77
N ARG A 6 -10.44 2.60 -26.29
CA ARG A 6 -9.53 3.28 -25.37
C ARG A 6 -9.41 2.38 -24.14
N ALA A 7 -8.20 1.94 -23.84
CA ALA A 7 -7.90 1.31 -22.58
C ALA A 7 -8.15 2.34 -21.48
N GLU A 8 -9.36 2.39 -20.97
CA GLU A 8 -9.66 3.12 -19.74
C GLU A 8 -9.06 2.31 -18.60
N LEU A 9 -8.02 2.85 -17.97
CA LEU A 9 -7.21 2.22 -16.91
C LEU A 9 -8.02 1.82 -15.65
N TYR A 10 -9.34 2.03 -15.65
CA TYR A 10 -10.22 1.85 -14.49
C TYR A 10 -11.62 1.29 -14.83
N THR A 11 -11.76 0.56 -15.92
CA THR A 11 -13.06 -0.02 -16.27
C THR A 11 -13.24 -1.35 -15.52
N TYR A 12 -13.94 -1.32 -14.38
CA TYR A 12 -14.36 -2.54 -13.68
C TYR A 12 -15.24 -3.39 -14.59
N VAL A 13 -14.78 -4.63 -14.89
CA VAL A 13 -15.45 -5.64 -15.74
C VAL A 13 -16.08 -5.07 -17.03
N GLY A 14 -15.40 -4.13 -17.71
CA GLY A 14 -15.90 -3.56 -18.97
C GLY A 14 -17.21 -2.79 -18.85
N ASN A 15 -17.49 -2.18 -17.69
CA ASN A 15 -18.76 -1.51 -17.36
C ASN A 15 -20.00 -2.44 -17.35
N ASN A 16 -19.81 -3.74 -17.14
CA ASN A 16 -20.91 -4.70 -17.03
C ASN A 16 -20.90 -5.48 -15.70
N PRO A 17 -21.06 -4.78 -14.54
CA PRO A 17 -20.92 -5.38 -13.20
C PRO A 17 -22.05 -6.36 -12.86
N LEU A 18 -23.13 -6.40 -13.66
CA LEU A 18 -24.25 -7.31 -13.40
C LEU A 18 -24.06 -8.71 -14.02
N ASN A 19 -23.21 -8.83 -15.02
CA ASN A 19 -23.02 -10.08 -15.79
C ASN A 19 -21.57 -10.57 -15.86
N ALA A 20 -20.63 -9.83 -15.29
CA ALA A 20 -19.22 -10.24 -15.22
C ALA A 20 -18.80 -10.40 -13.75
N THR A 21 -18.33 -11.58 -13.41
CA THR A 21 -17.63 -11.83 -12.15
C THR A 21 -16.18 -11.36 -12.32
N ASP A 22 -15.65 -10.65 -11.33
CA ASP A 22 -14.22 -10.35 -11.29
C ASP A 22 -13.46 -11.66 -11.00
N PRO A 23 -12.75 -12.25 -12.00
CA PRO A 23 -11.98 -13.48 -11.78
C PRO A 23 -10.75 -13.25 -10.87
N SER A 24 -10.43 -12.00 -10.54
CA SER A 24 -9.27 -11.68 -9.71
C SER A 24 -9.51 -11.92 -8.21
N GLY A 25 -10.77 -12.15 -7.80
CA GLY A 25 -11.12 -12.56 -6.43
C GLY A 25 -10.51 -11.63 -5.38
N LYS A 26 -10.77 -10.33 -5.49
CA LYS A 26 -10.28 -9.35 -4.50
C LYS A 26 -11.21 -9.36 -3.30
N ASP A 27 -10.88 -10.10 -2.30
CA ASP A 27 -11.70 -10.25 -1.10
C ASP A 27 -10.84 -10.33 0.16
N CYS A 28 -11.20 -9.53 1.17
CA CYS A 28 -10.77 -9.72 2.55
C CYS A 28 -11.93 -10.31 3.34
N VAL A 29 -11.77 -11.52 3.84
CA VAL A 29 -12.81 -12.24 4.57
C VAL A 29 -12.30 -12.70 5.93
N SER A 30 -13.11 -12.52 6.96
CA SER A 30 -12.78 -12.88 8.35
C SER A 30 -13.51 -14.16 8.75
N ALA A 31 -12.76 -15.15 9.21
CA ALA A 31 -13.28 -16.40 9.74
C ALA A 31 -12.37 -16.94 10.85
N GLY A 32 -12.95 -17.45 11.93
CA GLY A 32 -12.19 -18.10 13.00
C GLY A 32 -11.13 -17.21 13.68
N GLY A 33 -11.34 -15.90 13.73
CA GLY A 33 -10.39 -14.95 14.34
C GLY A 33 -9.23 -14.57 13.42
N VAL A 34 -9.26 -14.95 12.14
CA VAL A 34 -8.26 -14.60 11.13
C VAL A 34 -8.96 -13.90 9.97
N THR A 35 -8.34 -12.83 9.46
CA THR A 35 -8.73 -12.20 8.21
C THR A 35 -7.76 -12.63 7.12
N THR A 36 -8.27 -13.12 6.01
CA THR A 36 -7.48 -13.45 4.81
C THR A 36 -7.89 -12.53 3.67
N CYS A 37 -6.90 -11.86 3.09
CA CYS A 37 -7.08 -11.01 1.92
C CYS A 37 -6.40 -11.63 0.71
N THR A 38 -7.16 -11.80 -0.38
CA THR A 38 -6.66 -12.41 -1.62
C THR A 38 -6.93 -11.50 -2.81
N THR A 39 -5.91 -11.29 -3.63
CA THR A 39 -6.00 -10.57 -4.91
C THR A 39 -5.21 -11.34 -5.98
N ALA A 40 -5.13 -10.79 -7.20
CA ALA A 40 -4.24 -11.33 -8.23
C ALA A 40 -2.76 -11.32 -7.80
N ASN A 41 -2.35 -10.35 -6.97
CA ASN A 41 -0.95 -10.09 -6.63
C ASN A 41 -0.51 -10.72 -5.32
N TYR A 42 -1.40 -10.83 -4.34
CA TYR A 42 -1.05 -11.34 -3.01
C TYR A 42 -2.17 -12.20 -2.40
N THR A 43 -1.77 -13.01 -1.45
CA THR A 43 -2.63 -13.61 -0.43
C THR A 43 -1.93 -13.48 0.91
N VAL A 44 -2.56 -12.79 1.86
CA VAL A 44 -2.04 -12.55 3.20
C VAL A 44 -3.09 -12.86 4.25
N SER A 45 -2.65 -13.37 5.40
CA SER A 45 -3.53 -13.66 6.53
C SER A 45 -2.98 -13.02 7.80
N PHE A 46 -3.85 -12.37 8.58
CA PHE A 46 -3.50 -11.70 9.82
C PHE A 46 -4.60 -11.89 10.86
N PRO A 47 -4.31 -11.72 12.16
CA PRO A 47 -5.33 -11.78 13.21
C PRO A 47 -6.45 -10.76 12.94
N GLN A 48 -7.70 -11.20 13.01
CA GLN A 48 -8.85 -10.32 12.80
C GLN A 48 -8.76 -9.11 13.73
N GLN A 49 -8.85 -7.92 13.16
CA GLN A 49 -8.78 -6.67 13.91
C GLN A 49 -10.18 -6.26 14.40
N PRO A 50 -10.29 -5.68 15.61
CA PRO A 50 -11.57 -5.16 16.11
C PRO A 50 -12.20 -4.18 15.12
N GLY A 51 -13.49 -4.38 14.82
CA GLY A 51 -14.22 -3.50 13.90
C GLY A 51 -13.82 -3.59 12.42
N PHE A 52 -12.91 -4.49 12.05
CA PHE A 52 -12.60 -4.75 10.63
C PHE A 52 -13.78 -5.51 10.02
N GLN A 53 -14.33 -4.95 8.97
CA GLN A 53 -15.42 -5.55 8.18
C GLN A 53 -14.88 -6.20 6.93
N ASP A 54 -15.50 -7.27 6.50
CA ASP A 54 -15.15 -7.93 5.25
C ASP A 54 -15.20 -6.93 4.09
N CYS A 55 -14.16 -6.97 3.27
CA CYS A 55 -13.93 -6.08 2.15
C CYS A 55 -13.91 -6.92 0.88
N THR A 56 -15.04 -6.98 0.20
CA THR A 56 -15.18 -7.78 -1.03
C THR A 56 -15.56 -6.87 -2.18
N THR A 57 -15.37 -7.33 -3.41
CA THR A 57 -15.79 -6.60 -4.61
C THR A 57 -17.29 -6.28 -4.63
N LYS A 58 -18.08 -6.93 -3.77
CA LYS A 58 -19.53 -6.69 -3.61
C LYS A 58 -19.84 -5.72 -2.47
N SER A 59 -18.86 -5.35 -1.66
CA SER A 59 -19.06 -4.41 -0.55
C SER A 59 -19.36 -3.02 -1.08
N ALA A 60 -20.23 -2.29 -0.38
CA ALA A 60 -20.45 -0.88 -0.69
C ALA A 60 -19.13 -0.10 -0.57
N ASN A 61 -18.91 0.85 -1.49
CA ASN A 61 -17.70 1.66 -1.58
C ASN A 61 -16.39 0.86 -1.73
N TYR A 62 -16.44 -0.40 -2.16
CA TYR A 62 -15.23 -1.15 -2.44
C TYR A 62 -14.35 -0.40 -3.43
N HIS A 63 -13.08 -0.31 -3.11
CA HIS A 63 -12.06 0.25 -3.98
C HIS A 63 -10.76 -0.52 -3.79
N ALA A 64 -9.97 -0.55 -4.85
CA ALA A 64 -8.61 -1.07 -4.81
C ALA A 64 -7.72 -0.16 -5.64
N TYR A 65 -6.45 -0.05 -5.23
CA TYR A 65 -5.45 0.71 -5.96
C TYR A 65 -4.09 0.02 -5.93
N SER A 66 -3.23 0.42 -6.86
CA SER A 66 -1.85 -0.01 -6.92
C SER A 66 -0.95 1.17 -7.23
N THR A 67 0.14 1.32 -6.48
CA THR A 67 1.16 2.32 -6.75
C THR A 67 2.55 1.69 -6.69
N LEU A 68 3.50 2.28 -7.41
CA LEU A 68 4.89 1.87 -7.45
C LEU A 68 5.77 2.97 -6.86
N ALA A 69 6.60 2.61 -5.90
CA ALA A 69 7.63 3.49 -5.35
C ALA A 69 9.00 2.97 -5.81
N ALA A 70 9.60 3.65 -6.78
CA ALA A 70 10.90 3.25 -7.33
C ALA A 70 12.03 3.62 -6.37
N THR A 71 12.97 2.71 -6.16
CA THR A 71 14.17 2.90 -5.32
C THR A 71 15.42 2.52 -6.12
N PRO A 72 15.82 3.37 -7.08
CA PRO A 72 16.94 3.08 -7.97
C PRO A 72 18.24 2.82 -7.20
N GLY A 73 19.01 1.83 -7.65
CA GLY A 73 20.29 1.47 -7.04
C GLY A 73 20.22 0.76 -5.69
N ARG A 74 19.02 0.54 -5.15
CA ARG A 74 18.84 -0.21 -3.89
C ARG A 74 18.69 -1.70 -4.15
N SER A 75 19.28 -2.51 -3.28
CA SER A 75 19.09 -3.95 -3.26
C SER A 75 17.70 -4.31 -2.71
N LEU A 76 17.25 -5.52 -3.02
CA LEU A 76 16.00 -6.08 -2.46
C LEU A 76 16.01 -6.10 -0.93
N GLN A 77 17.18 -6.42 -0.33
CA GLN A 77 17.32 -6.44 1.12
C GLN A 77 17.11 -5.06 1.74
N GLU A 78 17.70 -4.00 1.14
CA GLU A 78 17.49 -2.62 1.59
C GLU A 78 16.03 -2.20 1.43
N GLY A 79 15.37 -2.57 0.34
CA GLY A 79 13.95 -2.34 0.14
C GLY A 79 13.08 -3.01 1.21
N ARG A 80 13.36 -4.27 1.55
CA ARG A 80 12.67 -5.01 2.63
C ARG A 80 12.89 -4.36 3.99
N GLN A 81 14.12 -4.02 4.30
CA GLN A 81 14.46 -3.33 5.55
C GLN A 81 13.76 -1.97 5.64
N PHE A 82 13.69 -1.24 4.53
CA PHE A 82 13.02 0.04 4.48
C PHE A 82 11.52 -0.09 4.79
N VAL A 83 10.77 -0.97 4.10
CA VAL A 83 9.34 -1.11 4.36
C VAL A 83 9.03 -1.66 5.75
N THR A 84 9.93 -2.48 6.31
CA THR A 84 9.80 -2.98 7.68
C THR A 84 9.99 -1.88 8.71
N ASN A 85 11.02 -1.04 8.56
CA ASN A 85 11.32 0.04 9.50
C ASN A 85 10.41 1.27 9.30
N ASN A 86 9.83 1.41 8.11
CA ASN A 86 8.95 2.52 7.75
C ASN A 86 7.64 1.97 7.16
N PRO A 87 6.84 1.23 7.94
CA PRO A 87 5.64 0.58 7.44
C PRO A 87 4.57 1.58 6.98
N THR A 88 4.51 2.76 7.60
CA THR A 88 3.54 3.83 7.33
C THR A 88 4.24 5.16 7.04
N PRO A 89 3.52 6.16 6.48
CA PRO A 89 3.97 7.56 6.49
C PRO A 89 4.23 8.07 7.91
N GLY A 90 5.09 9.06 8.06
CA GLY A 90 5.38 9.67 9.36
C GLY A 90 6.55 9.01 10.10
N PHE A 91 6.41 8.81 11.40
CA PHE A 91 7.44 8.26 12.31
C PHE A 91 6.96 6.95 12.94
N PRO A 92 6.80 5.89 12.16
CA PRO A 92 6.25 4.63 12.67
C PRO A 92 7.26 3.85 13.51
N SER A 93 6.72 2.95 14.36
CA SER A 93 7.47 1.81 14.88
C SER A 93 7.64 0.76 13.78
N PRO A 94 8.75 0.00 13.77
CA PRO A 94 8.94 -1.07 12.79
C PRO A 94 7.81 -2.09 12.81
N ALA A 95 7.43 -2.57 11.63
CA ALA A 95 6.48 -3.67 11.50
C ALA A 95 7.05 -4.97 12.10
N THR A 96 6.20 -5.75 12.74
CA THR A 96 6.56 -7.05 13.32
C THR A 96 5.46 -8.08 13.03
N PRO A 97 5.70 -9.38 13.25
CA PRO A 97 4.65 -10.40 13.13
C PRO A 97 3.45 -10.17 14.08
N GLN A 98 3.64 -9.45 15.19
CA GLN A 98 2.59 -9.13 16.17
C GLN A 98 1.75 -7.92 15.79
N GLY A 99 2.19 -7.12 14.82
CA GLY A 99 1.49 -5.95 14.33
C GLY A 99 1.37 -4.84 15.38
N PRO A 100 2.45 -4.06 15.65
CA PRO A 100 2.34 -2.91 16.52
C PRO A 100 1.37 -1.87 15.94
N SER A 101 0.71 -1.11 16.80
CA SER A 101 -0.06 0.05 16.36
C SER A 101 0.86 1.14 15.88
N ASN A 102 0.53 1.70 14.73
CA ASN A 102 1.21 2.80 14.08
C ASN A 102 0.20 3.87 13.66
N ASP A 103 0.70 4.99 13.18
CA ASP A 103 -0.11 6.05 12.61
C ASP A 103 0.27 6.24 11.14
N ALA A 104 -0.71 6.09 10.25
CA ALA A 104 -0.54 6.29 8.81
C ALA A 104 -0.84 7.74 8.37
N THR A 105 -0.93 8.68 9.30
CA THR A 105 -1.17 10.09 9.00
C THR A 105 0.07 10.69 8.33
N PRO A 106 -0.06 11.26 7.11
CA PRO A 106 1.08 11.88 6.43
C PRO A 106 1.61 13.09 7.21
N VAL A 107 2.94 13.21 7.26
CA VAL A 107 3.60 14.42 7.78
C VAL A 107 3.64 15.47 6.67
N VAL A 108 2.97 16.60 6.87
CA VAL A 108 2.97 17.71 5.93
C VAL A 108 3.75 18.88 6.52
N GLY A 109 4.77 19.35 5.79
CA GLY A 109 5.58 20.49 6.21
C GLY A 109 6.35 20.30 7.51
N GLY A 110 6.71 19.05 7.87
CA GLY A 110 7.42 18.73 9.12
C GLY A 110 6.56 18.75 10.38
N LEU A 111 5.28 19.05 10.25
CA LEU A 111 4.30 18.98 11.32
C LEU A 111 3.46 17.70 11.14
N SER A 112 3.46 16.84 12.17
CA SER A 112 2.46 15.77 12.23
C SER A 112 1.15 16.40 12.65
N PRO A 113 0.10 16.35 11.83
CA PRO A 113 -1.25 16.64 12.33
C PRO A 113 -1.58 15.65 13.45
N VAL A 114 -2.59 15.94 14.25
CA VAL A 114 -3.08 15.01 15.28
C VAL A 114 -3.24 13.63 14.64
N SER A 115 -2.67 12.59 15.29
CA SER A 115 -2.81 11.19 14.87
C SER A 115 -4.28 10.84 14.62
N ILE A 116 -4.63 10.58 13.37
CA ILE A 116 -6.01 10.30 12.95
C ILE A 116 -6.13 9.03 12.10
N SER A 117 -5.03 8.36 11.83
CA SER A 117 -5.00 7.21 10.91
C SER A 117 -4.35 5.97 11.54
N PRO A 118 -4.94 5.44 12.66
CA PRO A 118 -4.38 4.30 13.36
C PRO A 118 -4.42 3.02 12.52
N VAL A 119 -3.30 2.30 12.49
CA VAL A 119 -3.16 1.03 11.78
C VAL A 119 -2.34 0.03 12.59
N LYS A 120 -2.52 -1.26 12.32
CA LYS A 120 -1.60 -2.33 12.71
C LYS A 120 -0.64 -2.62 11.57
N SER A 121 0.66 -2.68 11.86
CA SER A 121 1.69 -2.93 10.85
C SER A 121 2.35 -4.30 11.06
N PHE A 122 1.97 -5.26 10.22
CA PHE A 122 2.45 -6.64 10.30
C PHE A 122 3.56 -6.91 9.30
N THR A 123 4.56 -7.73 9.69
CA THR A 123 5.40 -8.45 8.74
C THR A 123 4.80 -9.83 8.50
N LEU A 124 4.43 -10.12 7.26
CA LEU A 124 3.78 -11.35 6.85
C LEU A 124 4.50 -11.96 5.64
N THR A 125 4.02 -13.13 5.21
CA THR A 125 4.44 -13.76 3.96
C THR A 125 3.29 -13.69 2.96
N ASN A 126 3.57 -13.22 1.76
CA ASN A 126 2.68 -13.36 0.64
C ASN A 126 2.60 -14.85 0.25
N GLN A 127 1.45 -15.47 0.44
CA GLN A 127 1.28 -16.91 0.22
C GLN A 127 1.31 -17.32 -1.26
N LYS A 128 1.25 -16.34 -2.18
CA LYS A 128 1.32 -16.61 -3.63
C LYS A 128 2.73 -16.91 -4.12
N ASP A 129 3.72 -16.23 -3.57
CA ASP A 129 5.11 -16.32 -4.04
C ASP A 129 6.12 -16.55 -2.93
N GLY A 130 5.67 -16.62 -1.65
CA GLY A 130 6.51 -16.83 -0.49
C GLY A 130 7.35 -15.61 -0.08
N GLN A 131 7.13 -14.43 -0.67
CA GLN A 131 7.93 -13.25 -0.36
C GLN A 131 7.45 -12.56 0.94
N PRO A 132 8.40 -11.99 1.71
CA PRO A 132 8.05 -11.18 2.86
C PRO A 132 7.43 -9.85 2.43
N VAL A 133 6.32 -9.49 3.07
CA VAL A 133 5.57 -8.25 2.84
C VAL A 133 5.29 -7.54 4.15
N VAL A 134 5.06 -6.23 4.08
CA VAL A 134 4.50 -5.46 5.18
C VAL A 134 3.03 -5.19 4.88
N VAL A 135 2.17 -5.46 5.86
CA VAL A 135 0.72 -5.25 5.74
C VAL A 135 0.26 -4.27 6.81
N ASN A 136 -0.30 -3.16 6.38
CA ASN A 136 -0.93 -2.19 7.26
C ASN A 136 -2.44 -2.41 7.22
N VAL A 137 -3.05 -2.62 8.38
CA VAL A 137 -4.49 -2.89 8.54
C VAL A 137 -5.09 -1.75 9.35
N THR A 138 -6.16 -1.14 8.87
CA THR A 138 -6.83 -0.05 9.59
C THR A 138 -7.41 -0.51 10.92
N GLU A 139 -7.22 0.31 11.97
CA GLU A 139 -7.82 0.14 13.29
C GLU A 139 -9.09 0.99 13.45
N PRO A 140 -9.92 0.74 14.48
CA PRO A 140 -11.07 1.58 14.79
C PRO A 140 -10.68 3.05 14.94
N GLY A 141 -11.43 3.94 14.27
CA GLY A 141 -11.16 5.38 14.23
C GLY A 141 -10.34 5.83 13.03
N HIS A 142 -9.80 4.92 12.24
CA HIS A 142 -9.16 5.28 10.97
C HIS A 142 -10.19 5.81 9.96
N PRO A 143 -9.97 6.97 9.30
CA PRO A 143 -10.93 7.55 8.35
C PRO A 143 -11.24 6.64 7.17
N LEU A 144 -10.34 5.71 6.86
CA LEU A 144 -10.44 4.75 5.75
C LEU A 144 -10.68 3.31 6.23
N GLN A 145 -11.34 3.13 7.37
CA GLN A 145 -11.70 1.81 7.89
C GLN A 145 -12.91 1.24 7.08
N SER A 146 -12.95 -0.01 6.67
CA SER A 146 -11.92 -1.04 6.77
C SER A 146 -11.08 -1.04 5.50
N GLY A 147 -9.80 -1.23 5.69
CA GLY A 147 -8.88 -1.28 4.55
C GLY A 147 -7.52 -1.86 4.94
N ILE A 148 -6.79 -2.28 3.93
CA ILE A 148 -5.40 -2.73 4.07
C ILE A 148 -4.51 -2.09 3.01
N VAL A 149 -3.22 -2.03 3.30
CA VAL A 149 -2.17 -1.73 2.32
C VAL A 149 -1.08 -2.78 2.46
N VAL A 150 -0.84 -3.54 1.38
CA VAL A 150 0.26 -4.50 1.27
C VAL A 150 1.43 -3.84 0.56
N ARG A 151 2.62 -3.90 1.15
CA ARG A 151 3.85 -3.32 0.62
C ARG A 151 4.87 -4.43 0.36
N GLU A 152 5.21 -4.63 -0.90
CA GLU A 152 6.12 -5.69 -1.34
C GLU A 152 7.28 -5.12 -2.16
N PRO A 153 8.51 -5.18 -1.65
CA PRO A 153 9.70 -4.86 -2.43
C PRO A 153 10.02 -5.96 -3.44
N THR A 154 10.23 -5.56 -4.69
CA THR A 154 10.57 -6.46 -5.80
C THR A 154 11.85 -5.98 -6.49
N GLN A 155 12.77 -6.88 -6.78
CA GLN A 155 14.01 -6.57 -7.49
C GLN A 155 13.74 -6.32 -8.98
N THR A 156 14.35 -5.28 -9.50
CA THR A 156 14.35 -4.95 -10.95
C THR A 156 15.79 -4.79 -11.44
N SER A 157 15.96 -4.64 -12.75
CA SER A 157 17.28 -4.37 -13.35
C SER A 157 17.91 -3.06 -12.87
N ASN A 158 17.11 -2.09 -12.45
CA ASN A 158 17.56 -0.75 -12.04
C ASN A 158 17.55 -0.51 -10.53
N GLY A 159 17.34 -1.56 -9.74
CA GLY A 159 17.23 -1.47 -8.29
C GLY A 159 15.96 -2.15 -7.78
N THR A 160 15.40 -1.66 -6.69
CA THR A 160 14.17 -2.21 -6.10
C THR A 160 12.98 -1.30 -6.39
N VAL A 161 11.82 -1.90 -6.57
CA VAL A 161 10.52 -1.22 -6.62
C VAL A 161 9.69 -1.73 -5.46
N ILE A 162 9.04 -0.82 -4.74
CA ILE A 162 8.06 -1.18 -3.71
C ILE A 162 6.67 -1.11 -4.34
N ASN A 163 6.05 -2.26 -4.49
CA ASN A 163 4.64 -2.35 -4.87
C ASN A 163 3.80 -2.05 -3.64
N ASN A 164 2.85 -1.14 -3.77
CA ASN A 164 1.87 -0.86 -2.72
C ASN A 164 0.50 -1.18 -3.29
N TRP A 165 -0.18 -2.17 -2.74
CA TRP A 165 -1.55 -2.54 -3.10
C TRP A 165 -2.47 -2.23 -1.93
N GLY A 166 -3.45 -1.39 -2.18
CA GLY A 166 -4.46 -1.03 -1.17
C GLY A 166 -5.83 -1.50 -1.59
N GLU A 167 -6.62 -1.92 -0.63
CA GLU A 167 -8.05 -2.19 -0.80
C GLU A 167 -8.83 -1.79 0.45
N GLY A 168 -10.09 -1.44 0.27
CA GLY A 168 -10.93 -1.01 1.38
C GLY A 168 -12.37 -0.73 0.96
N THR A 169 -13.17 -0.34 1.96
CA THR A 169 -14.60 -0.04 1.79
C THR A 169 -14.97 1.35 2.30
N ALA A 170 -14.00 2.19 2.63
CA ALA A 170 -14.27 3.52 3.17
C ALA A 170 -14.83 4.47 2.10
N PRO A 171 -15.90 5.21 2.38
CA PRO A 171 -16.50 6.14 1.43
C PRO A 171 -15.55 7.22 0.90
N LEU A 172 -14.55 7.63 1.71
CA LEU A 172 -13.57 8.65 1.32
C LEU A 172 -12.64 8.23 0.18
N GLN A 173 -12.45 6.93 -0.01
CA GLN A 173 -11.67 6.36 -1.11
C GLN A 173 -12.53 5.73 -2.21
N ALA A 174 -13.84 5.81 -2.10
CA ALA A 174 -14.74 5.28 -3.14
C ALA A 174 -14.36 5.85 -4.53
N PRO A 175 -14.59 5.11 -5.61
CA PRO A 175 -14.33 5.57 -6.96
C PRO A 175 -14.96 6.95 -7.22
N GLY A 176 -14.16 7.91 -7.71
CA GLY A 176 -14.58 9.28 -7.94
C GLY A 176 -14.47 10.22 -6.73
N SER A 177 -14.01 9.75 -5.57
CA SER A 177 -13.73 10.62 -4.43
C SER A 177 -12.53 11.54 -4.70
N ARG A 178 -12.52 12.74 -4.06
CA ARG A 178 -11.41 13.69 -4.19
C ARG A 178 -10.09 13.19 -3.61
N PHE A 179 -10.16 12.29 -2.64
CA PHE A 179 -9.00 11.85 -1.86
C PHE A 179 -8.26 10.64 -2.43
N GLY A 180 -8.84 9.94 -3.41
CA GLY A 180 -8.22 8.73 -3.97
C GLY A 180 -6.81 8.96 -4.53
N ASN A 181 -6.61 10.05 -5.27
CA ASN A 181 -5.30 10.39 -5.84
C ASN A 181 -4.28 10.84 -4.78
N GLU A 182 -4.73 11.58 -3.76
CA GLU A 182 -3.87 12.06 -2.67
C GLU A 182 -3.36 10.89 -1.83
N ILE A 183 -4.22 9.93 -1.50
CA ILE A 183 -3.85 8.72 -0.76
C ILE A 183 -2.84 7.88 -1.56
N ASN A 184 -3.04 7.74 -2.87
CA ASN A 184 -2.11 7.03 -3.74
C ASN A 184 -0.72 7.71 -3.76
N SER A 185 -0.65 9.04 -3.77
CA SER A 185 0.61 9.77 -3.78
C SER A 185 1.41 9.55 -2.50
N VAL A 186 0.75 9.48 -1.35
CA VAL A 186 1.38 9.24 -0.05
C VAL A 186 2.20 7.94 -0.06
N TRP A 187 1.67 6.86 -0.62
CA TRP A 187 2.36 5.58 -0.69
C TRP A 187 3.44 5.54 -1.77
N ARG A 188 3.22 6.21 -2.90
CA ARG A 188 4.21 6.32 -3.98
C ARG A 188 5.45 7.08 -3.52
N ASP A 189 5.27 8.12 -2.72
CA ASP A 189 6.35 9.01 -2.28
C ASP A 189 7.12 8.46 -1.07
N GLN A 190 6.66 7.34 -0.49
CA GLN A 190 7.35 6.59 0.57
C GLN A 190 8.49 5.74 0.02
N THR A 191 9.62 6.39 -0.25
CA THR A 191 10.85 5.75 -0.73
C THR A 191 12.01 5.95 0.23
N PRO A 192 12.98 5.01 0.31
CA PRO A 192 14.23 5.28 1.00
C PRO A 192 14.96 6.46 0.34
N PRO A 193 15.70 7.25 1.09
CA PRO A 193 16.55 8.29 0.52
C PRO A 193 17.48 7.67 -0.53
N SER A 194 17.74 8.40 -1.60
CA SER A 194 18.67 7.95 -2.65
C SER A 194 20.02 7.56 -2.04
N PRO A 195 20.70 6.49 -2.53
CA PRO A 195 22.04 6.19 -2.10
C PRO A 195 22.94 7.41 -2.40
N PRO A 196 23.97 7.67 -1.57
CA PRO A 196 24.94 8.71 -1.89
C PRO A 196 25.52 8.42 -3.29
N SER A 197 25.66 9.49 -4.08
CA SER A 197 26.31 9.38 -5.39
C SER A 197 27.71 8.78 -5.20
N PRO A 198 28.15 7.84 -6.07
CA PRO A 198 29.52 7.30 -6.01
C PRO A 198 30.58 8.41 -6.11
N ASP A 199 30.23 9.58 -6.62
CA ASP A 199 31.09 10.76 -6.72
C ASP A 199 31.10 11.64 -5.46
N GLY A 200 30.46 11.24 -4.38
CA GLY A 200 30.38 12.00 -3.13
C GLY A 200 29.55 13.29 -3.20
N CYS A 201 28.80 13.48 -4.30
CA CYS A 201 27.92 14.64 -4.48
C CYS A 201 26.51 14.34 -3.95
N HIS A 202 26.09 15.06 -2.93
CA HIS A 202 24.69 15.07 -2.51
C HIS A 202 23.86 15.87 -3.53
N GLN A 203 22.93 15.21 -4.23
CA GLN A 203 21.93 15.91 -5.04
C GLN A 203 20.88 16.54 -4.12
N GLY A 204 21.12 17.76 -3.68
CA GLY A 204 20.18 18.62 -2.97
C GLY A 204 20.39 20.07 -3.43
N ALA A 205 19.37 20.92 -3.27
CA ALA A 205 19.49 22.34 -3.61
C ALA A 205 20.67 22.97 -2.86
N GLY A 206 21.84 23.11 -3.54
CA GLY A 206 23.08 23.57 -2.94
C GLY A 206 24.22 22.53 -3.00
N SER A 207 24.26 21.66 -4.01
CA SER A 207 25.30 20.64 -4.19
C SER A 207 26.72 21.18 -4.05
N VAL A 208 27.40 20.85 -2.96
CA VAL A 208 28.83 21.08 -2.78
C VAL A 208 29.54 19.75 -3.04
N CYS A 209 30.25 19.66 -4.17
CA CYS A 209 31.15 18.54 -4.46
C CYS A 209 32.52 18.88 -3.82
N ASN A 210 32.93 18.17 -2.77
CA ASN A 210 34.32 18.22 -2.30
C ASN A 210 35.16 17.29 -3.22
N ARG A 211 36.08 17.89 -3.95
CA ARG A 211 37.19 17.19 -4.61
C ARG A 211 38.35 17.02 -3.67
#